data_5b88ec511752a789797c34c60e4a16dc
#
_entry.id   5b88ec511752a789797c34c60e4a16dc
#
_cell.length_a   1.000
_cell.length_b   1.000
_cell.length_c   1.000
_cell.angle_alpha   90.00
_cell.angle_beta   90.00
_cell.angle_gamma   90.00
#
_symmetry.space_group_name_H-M   'P 1'
#
loop_
_entity.id
_entity.type
_entity.pdbx_description
1 polymer ?
#
loop_
_entity_poly.entity_id
_entity_poly.type
_entity_poly.pdbx_seq_one_letter_code
_entity_poly.pdbx_strand_id
1 'polypeptide(L)'
;MRVIDVEHLGRPHVIGCWEVDGMLVDPGPESSLQTLLEKLGGERPEAILLTHIHLDHAAATGAIVARWPDLPVYVHERGAPHLIDPSRLLASAERLYGDKLEYLWGKIRPVPEANVTTLSGGEVVRGMRVAYTPGHASHHVCYLHEDTDTAFVGDVAACRIPPTDLVIPPTPPPDIDVELWEE
;
A
#
# COMPACT_ATOMS: atom_id res chain seq x y z
N MET A 1 -2.48 3.61 17.42
CA MET A 1 -1.82 2.84 16.35
C MET A 1 -1.99 1.35 16.57
N ARG A 2 -2.37 0.58 15.54
CA ARG A 2 -2.47 -0.90 15.55
C ARG A 2 -2.24 -1.47 14.15
N VAL A 3 -1.78 -2.72 14.06
CA VAL A 3 -1.80 -3.48 12.81
C VAL A 3 -3.12 -4.24 12.68
N ILE A 4 -3.71 -4.18 11.51
CA ILE A 4 -4.91 -4.95 11.14
C ILE A 4 -4.45 -6.04 10.17
N ASP A 5 -4.40 -7.28 10.64
CA ASP A 5 -4.17 -8.44 9.78
C ASP A 5 -5.39 -8.61 8.86
N VAL A 6 -5.20 -8.47 7.57
CA VAL A 6 -6.31 -8.57 6.60
C VAL A 6 -6.64 -10.01 6.20
N GLU A 7 -5.93 -10.99 6.80
CA GLU A 7 -6.14 -12.44 6.62
C GLU A 7 -6.22 -12.82 5.14
N HIS A 8 -5.24 -12.37 4.37
CA HIS A 8 -5.23 -12.57 2.93
C HIS A 8 -5.44 -14.04 2.54
N LEU A 9 -6.44 -14.30 1.71
CA LEU A 9 -6.90 -15.64 1.31
C LEU A 9 -7.19 -16.58 2.51
N GLY A 10 -7.69 -16.02 3.62
CA GLY A 10 -7.99 -16.75 4.85
C GLY A 10 -6.76 -17.16 5.67
N ARG A 11 -5.59 -16.56 5.38
CA ARG A 11 -4.34 -16.84 6.08
C ARG A 11 -3.92 -15.66 6.95
N PRO A 12 -3.77 -15.86 8.27
CA PRO A 12 -3.28 -14.82 9.16
C PRO A 12 -1.78 -14.56 8.93
N HIS A 13 -1.35 -13.34 9.29
CA HIS A 13 0.06 -12.91 9.30
C HIS A 13 0.73 -12.89 7.90
N VAL A 14 -0.05 -12.69 6.84
CA VAL A 14 0.46 -12.56 5.47
C VAL A 14 0.56 -11.10 5.06
N ILE A 15 -0.54 -10.34 5.21
CA ILE A 15 -0.61 -8.92 4.87
C ILE A 15 -1.24 -8.17 6.04
N GLY A 16 -0.63 -7.05 6.44
CA GLY A 16 -1.12 -6.18 7.50
C GLY A 16 -1.33 -4.76 7.01
N CYS A 17 -2.48 -4.18 7.30
CA CYS A 17 -2.73 -2.75 7.18
C CYS A 17 -2.45 -2.07 8.51
N TRP A 18 -1.73 -0.96 8.52
CA TRP A 18 -1.57 -0.18 9.73
C TRP A 18 -2.67 0.87 9.86
N GLU A 19 -3.29 0.92 11.03
CA GLU A 19 -4.15 2.03 11.44
C GLU A 19 -3.41 2.91 12.44
N VAL A 20 -3.26 4.18 12.10
CA VAL A 20 -2.59 5.18 12.92
C VAL A 20 -3.34 6.50 12.82
N ASP A 21 -3.76 7.06 13.97
CA ASP A 21 -4.49 8.32 14.07
C ASP A 21 -5.69 8.42 13.11
N GLY A 22 -6.43 7.31 12.97
CA GLY A 22 -7.57 7.19 12.05
C GLY A 22 -7.20 7.02 10.58
N MET A 23 -5.92 7.02 10.22
CA MET A 23 -5.45 6.80 8.85
C MET A 23 -5.09 5.34 8.61
N LEU A 24 -5.15 4.92 7.36
CA LEU A 24 -4.69 3.61 6.92
C LEU A 24 -3.38 3.74 6.14
N VAL A 25 -2.37 3.00 6.56
CA VAL A 25 -1.15 2.82 5.76
C VAL A 25 -1.23 1.44 5.11
N ASP A 26 -1.16 1.43 3.79
CA ASP A 26 -1.22 0.23 2.93
C ASP A 26 -2.44 -0.66 3.25
N PRO A 27 -3.63 -0.33 2.74
CA PRO A 27 -4.87 -1.03 3.07
C PRO A 27 -4.93 -2.47 2.55
N GLY A 28 -3.95 -2.90 1.76
CA GLY A 28 -3.85 -4.25 1.25
C GLY A 28 -4.63 -4.51 -0.03
N PRO A 29 -4.84 -5.80 -0.36
CA PRO A 29 -5.56 -6.22 -1.56
C PRO A 29 -7.07 -6.06 -1.42
N GLU A 30 -7.75 -5.80 -2.54
CA GLU A 30 -9.21 -5.67 -2.55
C GLU A 30 -9.90 -7.00 -2.20
N SER A 31 -9.29 -8.13 -2.51
CA SER A 31 -9.77 -9.46 -2.10
C SER A 31 -9.90 -9.64 -0.58
N SER A 32 -9.21 -8.83 0.22
CA SER A 32 -9.27 -8.83 1.68
C SER A 32 -10.04 -7.63 2.27
N LEU A 33 -10.62 -6.78 1.41
CA LEU A 33 -11.29 -5.54 1.83
C LEU A 33 -12.40 -5.80 2.87
N GLN A 34 -13.17 -6.86 2.70
CA GLN A 34 -14.25 -7.18 3.63
C GLN A 34 -13.71 -7.40 5.05
N THR A 35 -12.63 -8.17 5.20
CA THR A 35 -11.98 -8.41 6.49
C THR A 35 -11.43 -7.11 7.08
N LEU A 36 -10.81 -6.25 6.27
CA LEU A 36 -10.33 -4.93 6.72
C LEU A 36 -11.48 -4.10 7.28
N LEU A 37 -12.59 -3.98 6.54
CA LEU A 37 -13.77 -3.18 6.95
C LEU A 37 -14.44 -3.72 8.22
N GLU A 38 -14.51 -5.03 8.39
CA GLU A 38 -15.04 -5.66 9.60
C GLU A 38 -14.16 -5.35 10.82
N LYS A 39 -12.84 -5.45 10.67
CA LYS A 39 -11.88 -5.15 11.73
C LYS A 39 -11.76 -3.65 12.05
N LEU A 40 -12.11 -2.79 11.11
CA LEU A 40 -12.31 -1.35 11.34
C LEU A 40 -13.63 -1.02 12.04
N GLY A 41 -14.53 -2.01 12.21
CA GLY A 41 -15.84 -1.76 12.80
C GLY A 41 -16.77 -0.90 11.93
N GLY A 42 -16.46 -0.74 10.66
CA GLY A 42 -17.19 0.11 9.72
C GLY A 42 -16.86 1.60 9.85
N GLU A 43 -15.90 1.96 10.68
CA GLU A 43 -15.44 3.34 10.83
C GLU A 43 -14.82 3.87 9.54
N ARG A 44 -15.09 5.15 9.23
CA ARG A 44 -14.48 5.83 8.08
C ARG A 44 -13.05 6.22 8.44
N PRO A 45 -12.05 5.82 7.65
CA PRO A 45 -10.70 6.33 7.85
C PRO A 45 -10.61 7.81 7.49
N GLU A 46 -9.63 8.51 8.04
CA GLU A 46 -9.39 9.92 7.74
C GLU A 46 -8.58 10.13 6.46
N ALA A 47 -7.71 9.18 6.14
CA ALA A 47 -6.88 9.19 4.94
C ALA A 47 -6.35 7.78 4.63
N ILE A 48 -5.85 7.60 3.41
CA ILE A 48 -5.01 6.47 3.02
C ILE A 48 -3.62 7.00 2.68
N LEU A 49 -2.60 6.38 3.24
CA LEU A 49 -1.19 6.62 2.94
C LEU A 49 -0.63 5.36 2.29
N LEU A 50 -0.11 5.48 1.08
CA LEU A 50 0.49 4.35 0.36
C LEU A 50 2.00 4.47 0.38
N THR A 51 2.69 3.44 0.88
CA THR A 51 4.14 3.36 0.73
C THR A 51 4.51 3.20 -0.73
N HIS A 52 3.75 2.38 -1.45
CA HIS A 52 3.88 2.18 -2.89
C HIS A 52 2.59 1.56 -3.47
N ILE A 53 2.55 1.28 -4.78
CA ILE A 53 1.30 0.87 -5.44
C ILE A 53 1.23 -0.60 -5.83
N HIS A 54 2.09 -1.46 -5.30
CA HIS A 54 1.93 -2.91 -5.51
C HIS A 54 0.58 -3.40 -4.96
N LEU A 55 0.06 -4.47 -5.55
CA LEU A 55 -1.34 -4.86 -5.35
C LEU A 55 -1.64 -5.34 -3.94
N ASP A 56 -0.66 -5.90 -3.27
CA ASP A 56 -0.73 -6.33 -1.86
C ASP A 56 -0.75 -5.16 -0.88
N HIS A 57 -0.41 -3.94 -1.32
CA HIS A 57 -0.47 -2.71 -0.52
C HIS A 57 -1.65 -1.82 -0.92
N ALA A 58 -1.92 -1.66 -2.22
CA ALA A 58 -2.76 -0.57 -2.73
C ALA A 58 -4.06 -1.00 -3.41
N ALA A 59 -4.28 -2.29 -3.74
CA ALA A 59 -5.40 -2.69 -4.59
C ALA A 59 -6.79 -2.40 -4.00
N ALA A 60 -6.92 -2.35 -2.67
CA ALA A 60 -8.17 -1.99 -1.99
C ALA A 60 -8.52 -0.49 -2.09
N THR A 61 -7.55 0.38 -2.38
CA THR A 61 -7.71 1.84 -2.28
C THR A 61 -8.89 2.38 -3.06
N GLY A 62 -9.04 2.00 -4.34
CA GLY A 62 -10.14 2.49 -5.17
C GLY A 62 -11.52 2.02 -4.68
N ALA A 63 -11.62 0.83 -4.10
CA ALA A 63 -12.86 0.34 -3.52
C ALA A 63 -13.19 1.05 -2.20
N ILE A 64 -12.20 1.40 -1.40
CA ILE A 64 -12.35 2.20 -0.18
C ILE A 64 -12.82 3.62 -0.52
N VAL A 65 -12.19 4.27 -1.49
CA VAL A 65 -12.60 5.61 -1.97
C VAL A 65 -14.01 5.58 -2.57
N ALA A 66 -14.39 4.51 -3.28
CA ALA A 66 -15.77 4.37 -3.78
C ALA A 66 -16.81 4.33 -2.64
N ARG A 67 -16.44 3.83 -1.46
CA ARG A 67 -17.28 3.84 -0.26
C ARG A 67 -17.31 5.20 0.44
N TRP A 68 -16.19 5.94 0.42
CA TRP A 68 -16.04 7.26 1.02
C TRP A 68 -15.43 8.23 0.00
N PRO A 69 -16.27 8.85 -0.87
CA PRO A 69 -15.81 9.58 -2.05
C PRO A 69 -14.95 10.82 -1.80
N ASP A 70 -14.91 11.30 -0.57
CA ASP A 70 -14.10 12.46 -0.14
C ASP A 70 -12.82 12.06 0.62
N LEU A 71 -12.49 10.76 0.62
CA LEU A 71 -11.31 10.25 1.34
C LEU A 71 -10.02 10.62 0.60
N PRO A 72 -9.08 11.36 1.24
CA PRO A 72 -7.79 11.68 0.62
C PRO A 72 -6.86 10.47 0.60
N VAL A 73 -6.10 10.36 -0.49
CA VAL A 73 -5.10 9.31 -0.74
C VAL A 73 -3.76 9.97 -1.02
N TYR A 74 -2.76 9.62 -0.24
CA TYR A 74 -1.38 10.10 -0.39
C TYR A 74 -0.52 9.02 -1.01
N VAL A 75 0.20 9.37 -2.07
CA VAL A 75 1.03 8.43 -2.84
C VAL A 75 2.15 9.16 -3.54
N HIS A 76 3.29 8.51 -3.77
CA HIS A 76 4.36 9.10 -4.56
C HIS A 76 3.89 9.47 -5.98
N GLU A 77 4.38 10.60 -6.52
CA GLU A 77 3.99 11.16 -7.84
C GLU A 77 4.11 10.17 -8.99
N ARG A 78 5.11 9.26 -8.94
CA ARG A 78 5.29 8.21 -9.96
C ARG A 78 4.24 7.10 -9.87
N GLY A 79 3.67 6.86 -8.69
CA GLY A 79 2.60 5.88 -8.47
C GLY A 79 1.21 6.41 -8.80
N ALA A 80 0.98 7.70 -8.59
CA ALA A 80 -0.33 8.34 -8.72
C ALA A 80 -1.03 8.08 -10.07
N PRO A 81 -0.38 8.19 -11.24
CA PRO A 81 -1.02 7.92 -12.53
C PRO A 81 -1.60 6.50 -12.63
N HIS A 82 -0.98 5.52 -11.97
CA HIS A 82 -1.41 4.13 -11.99
C HIS A 82 -2.56 3.83 -11.01
N LEU A 83 -2.78 4.68 -10.02
CA LEU A 83 -3.99 4.63 -9.18
C LEU A 83 -5.18 5.30 -9.88
N ILE A 84 -4.93 6.42 -10.59
CA ILE A 84 -5.95 7.17 -11.32
C ILE A 84 -6.42 6.39 -12.54
N ASP A 85 -5.48 5.82 -13.30
CA ASP A 85 -5.76 4.90 -14.40
C ASP A 85 -4.96 3.60 -14.23
N PRO A 86 -5.56 2.55 -13.65
CA PRO A 86 -4.85 1.30 -13.37
C PRO A 86 -4.66 0.41 -14.60
N SER A 87 -5.04 0.83 -15.81
CA SER A 87 -5.01 0.00 -17.02
C SER A 87 -3.64 -0.62 -17.32
N ARG A 88 -2.56 0.16 -17.18
CA ARG A 88 -1.18 -0.32 -17.37
C ARG A 88 -0.73 -1.26 -16.26
N LEU A 89 -1.08 -0.94 -15.02
CA LEU A 89 -0.80 -1.79 -13.86
C LEU A 89 -1.51 -3.15 -14.02
N LEU A 90 -2.78 -3.14 -14.39
CA LEU A 90 -3.56 -4.35 -14.65
C LEU A 90 -2.97 -5.18 -15.78
N ALA A 91 -2.62 -4.56 -16.92
CA ALA A 91 -2.01 -5.28 -18.03
C ALA A 91 -0.65 -5.91 -17.67
N SER A 92 0.12 -5.30 -16.76
CA SER A 92 1.36 -5.88 -16.24
C SER A 92 1.07 -7.03 -15.28
N ALA A 93 0.15 -6.84 -14.35
CA ALA A 93 -0.25 -7.84 -13.38
C ALA A 93 -0.88 -9.09 -14.03
N GLU A 94 -1.69 -8.90 -15.09
CA GLU A 94 -2.28 -10.01 -15.85
C GLU A 94 -1.22 -10.92 -16.49
N ARG A 95 -0.11 -10.33 -16.96
CA ARG A 95 1.02 -11.14 -17.47
C ARG A 95 1.70 -11.99 -16.41
N LEU A 96 1.69 -11.53 -15.14
CA LEU A 96 2.32 -12.25 -14.02
C LEU A 96 1.39 -13.27 -13.40
N TYR A 97 0.12 -12.91 -13.19
CA TYR A 97 -0.82 -13.67 -12.39
C TYR A 97 -1.86 -14.43 -13.23
N GLY A 98 -2.07 -14.04 -14.50
CA GLY A 98 -3.06 -14.64 -15.39
C GLY A 98 -4.44 -14.73 -14.73
N ASP A 99 -5.09 -15.87 -14.88
CA ASP A 99 -6.43 -16.14 -14.32
C ASP A 99 -6.54 -16.02 -12.80
N LYS A 100 -5.40 -15.95 -12.10
CA LYS A 100 -5.36 -15.80 -10.63
C LYS A 100 -5.41 -14.36 -10.16
N LEU A 101 -5.31 -13.38 -11.06
CA LEU A 101 -5.23 -11.96 -10.71
C LEU A 101 -6.37 -11.53 -9.78
N GLU A 102 -7.61 -11.75 -10.20
CA GLU A 102 -8.79 -11.35 -9.41
C GLU A 102 -8.93 -12.18 -8.12
N TYR A 103 -8.58 -13.45 -8.14
CA TYR A 103 -8.59 -14.29 -6.94
C TYR A 103 -7.59 -13.80 -5.88
N LEU A 104 -6.39 -13.42 -6.32
CA LEU A 104 -5.33 -12.97 -5.41
C LEU A 104 -5.59 -11.54 -4.90
N TRP A 105 -5.89 -10.61 -5.79
CA TRP A 105 -5.84 -9.18 -5.50
C TRP A 105 -7.19 -8.48 -5.52
N GLY A 106 -8.24 -9.16 -6.01
CA GLY A 106 -9.57 -8.58 -6.18
C GLY A 106 -9.70 -7.68 -7.40
N LYS A 107 -10.77 -6.88 -7.42
CA LYS A 107 -11.07 -5.95 -8.53
C LYS A 107 -10.43 -4.59 -8.27
N ILE A 108 -9.33 -4.32 -8.95
CA ILE A 108 -8.66 -3.03 -8.86
C ILE A 108 -9.53 -1.95 -9.51
N ARG A 109 -9.88 -0.92 -8.76
CA ARG A 109 -10.70 0.22 -9.20
C ARG A 109 -9.85 1.48 -9.28
N PRO A 110 -10.12 2.37 -10.25
CA PRO A 110 -9.46 3.67 -10.29
C PRO A 110 -9.80 4.50 -9.05
N VAL A 111 -8.84 5.31 -8.63
CA VAL A 111 -9.02 6.36 -7.62
C VAL A 111 -9.26 7.68 -8.35
N PRO A 112 -10.36 8.42 -8.07
CA PRO A 112 -10.56 9.72 -8.70
C PRO A 112 -9.40 10.67 -8.41
N GLU A 113 -8.93 11.41 -9.43
CA GLU A 113 -7.80 12.31 -9.31
C GLU A 113 -7.97 13.34 -8.18
N ALA A 114 -9.20 13.79 -7.95
CA ALA A 114 -9.52 14.73 -6.88
C ALA A 114 -9.23 14.21 -5.46
N ASN A 115 -9.12 12.88 -5.28
CA ASN A 115 -8.77 12.26 -4.01
C ASN A 115 -7.25 12.10 -3.83
N VAL A 116 -6.47 12.20 -4.92
CA VAL A 116 -5.04 11.88 -4.90
C VAL A 116 -4.20 13.11 -4.59
N THR A 117 -3.37 13.01 -3.58
CA THR A 117 -2.31 13.98 -3.25
C THR A 117 -0.97 13.32 -3.51
N THR A 118 -0.20 13.91 -4.41
CA THR A 118 1.12 13.38 -4.79
C THR A 118 2.21 13.81 -3.81
N LEU A 119 3.16 12.92 -3.59
CA LEU A 119 4.34 13.11 -2.75
C LEU A 119 5.60 12.97 -3.60
N SER A 120 6.67 13.65 -3.19
CA SER A 120 8.00 13.53 -3.83
C SER A 120 9.11 13.19 -2.83
N GLY A 121 8.82 13.25 -1.52
CA GLY A 121 9.75 13.07 -0.43
C GLY A 121 10.16 14.39 0.22
N GLY A 122 10.30 14.37 1.54
CA GLY A 122 10.63 15.55 2.36
C GLY A 122 9.42 16.30 2.92
N GLU A 123 8.20 16.02 2.45
CA GLU A 123 6.97 16.62 2.96
C GLU A 123 6.63 16.06 4.35
N VAL A 124 5.81 16.84 5.07
CA VAL A 124 5.09 16.36 6.26
C VAL A 124 3.61 16.33 5.94
N VAL A 125 3.01 15.14 5.97
CA VAL A 125 1.59 14.94 5.70
C VAL A 125 0.92 14.28 6.90
N ARG A 126 -0.15 14.87 7.39
CA ARG A 126 -0.91 14.29 8.51
C ARG A 126 -0.05 13.93 9.74
N GLY A 127 1.00 14.70 10.03
CA GLY A 127 1.91 14.42 11.14
C GLY A 127 3.03 13.41 10.83
N MET A 128 3.08 12.91 9.61
CA MET A 128 4.13 11.97 9.17
C MET A 128 5.11 12.64 8.24
N ARG A 129 6.40 12.48 8.50
CA ARG A 129 7.45 12.86 7.56
C ARG A 129 7.56 11.81 6.47
N VAL A 130 7.60 12.25 5.22
CA VAL A 130 7.74 11.38 4.04
C VAL A 130 9.21 11.32 3.63
N ALA A 131 9.72 10.12 3.43
CA ALA A 131 11.03 9.88 2.84
C ALA A 131 10.84 9.14 1.51
N TYR A 132 11.45 9.66 0.44
CA TYR A 132 11.50 8.93 -0.83
C TYR A 132 12.56 7.83 -0.73
N THR A 133 12.15 6.59 -0.95
CA THR A 133 12.99 5.40 -0.75
C THR A 133 12.85 4.45 -1.95
N PRO A 134 13.37 4.87 -3.13
CA PRO A 134 13.33 4.03 -4.33
C PRO A 134 14.22 2.80 -4.16
N GLY A 135 14.07 1.85 -5.08
CA GLY A 135 14.87 0.62 -5.11
C GLY A 135 13.98 -0.61 -5.23
N HIS A 136 13.13 -0.87 -4.24
CA HIS A 136 12.07 -1.88 -4.37
C HIS A 136 11.09 -1.51 -5.50
N ALA A 137 10.69 -0.25 -5.55
CA ALA A 137 9.89 0.33 -6.63
C ALA A 137 10.23 1.81 -6.79
N SER A 138 10.16 2.33 -8.02
CA SER A 138 10.45 3.74 -8.35
C SER A 138 9.47 4.74 -7.72
N HIS A 139 8.37 4.26 -7.19
CA HIS A 139 7.30 5.04 -6.53
C HIS A 139 7.19 4.74 -5.04
N HIS A 140 8.24 4.22 -4.41
CA HIS A 140 8.23 3.85 -3.00
C HIS A 140 8.60 5.05 -2.11
N VAL A 141 7.84 5.20 -1.00
CA VAL A 141 8.11 6.13 0.10
C VAL A 141 7.98 5.42 1.44
N CYS A 142 8.68 5.92 2.44
CA CYS A 142 8.45 5.57 3.84
C CYS A 142 7.76 6.74 4.56
N TYR A 143 6.98 6.41 5.58
CA TYR A 143 6.37 7.40 6.48
C TYR A 143 6.96 7.26 7.87
N LEU A 144 7.46 8.35 8.42
CA LEU A 144 7.98 8.41 9.79
C LEU A 144 6.99 9.19 10.66
N HIS A 145 6.42 8.51 11.64
CA HIS A 145 5.57 9.09 12.67
C HIS A 145 6.46 9.51 13.85
N GLU A 146 6.85 10.80 13.88
CA GLU A 146 7.86 11.32 14.82
C GLU A 146 7.42 11.20 16.29
N ASP A 147 6.13 11.41 16.58
CA ASP A 147 5.60 11.37 17.95
C ASP A 147 5.74 9.98 18.62
N THR A 148 5.79 8.91 17.83
CA THR A 148 5.91 7.53 18.34
C THR A 148 7.22 6.86 17.94
N ASP A 149 8.11 7.58 17.25
CA ASP A 149 9.38 7.05 16.70
C ASP A 149 9.16 5.76 15.89
N THR A 150 8.11 5.77 15.04
CA THR A 150 7.69 4.62 14.26
C THR A 150 7.82 4.92 12.76
N ALA A 151 8.48 4.04 12.02
CA ALA A 151 8.58 4.10 10.56
C ALA A 151 7.70 3.03 9.88
N PHE A 152 6.89 3.47 8.93
CA PHE A 152 6.15 2.60 8.02
C PHE A 152 6.98 2.47 6.75
N VAL A 153 7.67 1.35 6.64
CA VAL A 153 8.77 1.19 5.66
C VAL A 153 8.36 0.43 4.41
N GLY A 154 7.10 -0.04 4.33
CA GLY A 154 6.67 -0.87 3.21
C GLY A 154 7.66 -2.03 2.98
N ASP A 155 8.07 -2.20 1.74
CA ASP A 155 8.89 -3.33 1.31
C ASP A 155 10.41 -3.08 1.30
N VAL A 156 10.87 -1.84 1.56
CA VAL A 156 12.30 -1.53 1.49
C VAL A 156 13.12 -2.14 2.64
N ALA A 157 12.48 -2.43 3.78
CA ALA A 157 13.16 -3.06 4.93
C ALA A 157 13.08 -4.59 4.93
N ALA A 158 12.66 -5.18 3.81
CA ALA A 158 12.41 -6.60 3.62
C ALA A 158 11.23 -7.16 4.44
N CYS A 159 10.84 -8.40 4.17
CA CYS A 159 9.76 -9.10 4.83
C CYS A 159 10.28 -10.20 5.73
N ARG A 160 9.81 -10.24 6.99
CA ARG A 160 10.03 -11.38 7.87
C ARG A 160 8.89 -12.36 7.75
N ILE A 161 9.19 -13.64 7.51
CA ILE A 161 8.18 -14.69 7.32
C ILE A 161 8.04 -15.53 8.59
N PRO A 162 7.00 -15.31 9.42
CA PRO A 162 6.74 -16.16 10.58
C PRO A 162 6.39 -17.62 10.15
N PRO A 163 6.67 -18.62 10.97
CA PRO A 163 7.29 -18.55 12.31
C PRO A 163 8.83 -18.55 12.30
N THR A 164 9.45 -18.44 11.14
CA THR A 164 10.90 -18.43 10.99
C THR A 164 11.47 -17.01 11.22
N ASP A 165 12.79 -16.93 11.41
CA ASP A 165 13.51 -15.66 11.41
C ASP A 165 14.03 -15.30 10.00
N LEU A 166 13.49 -15.97 8.98
CA LEU A 166 13.86 -15.71 7.60
C LEU A 166 13.38 -14.31 7.18
N VAL A 167 14.32 -13.51 6.71
CA VAL A 167 14.08 -12.19 6.13
C VAL A 167 14.35 -12.27 4.63
N ILE A 168 13.38 -11.90 3.83
CA ILE A 168 13.45 -11.93 2.37
C ILE A 168 13.23 -10.52 1.84
N PRO A 169 14.17 -9.96 1.06
CA PRO A 169 13.91 -8.74 0.32
C PRO A 169 12.93 -9.03 -0.82
N PRO A 170 11.77 -8.38 -0.87
CA PRO A 170 10.84 -8.53 -1.99
C PRO A 170 11.43 -7.84 -3.23
N THR A 171 11.66 -8.62 -4.28
CA THR A 171 12.34 -8.17 -5.51
C THR A 171 11.50 -8.44 -6.75
N PRO A 172 10.30 -7.82 -6.87
CA PRO A 172 9.42 -8.05 -8.00
C PRO A 172 9.94 -7.35 -9.26
N PRO A 173 10.20 -8.08 -10.37
CA PRO A 173 10.50 -7.45 -11.64
C PRO A 173 9.23 -6.79 -12.21
N PRO A 174 9.35 -5.73 -13.03
CA PRO A 174 10.60 -5.14 -13.55
C PRO A 174 11.12 -3.93 -12.77
N ASP A 175 10.44 -3.48 -11.71
CA ASP A 175 10.65 -2.18 -11.08
C ASP A 175 11.80 -2.13 -10.07
N ILE A 176 12.43 -3.28 -9.82
CA ILE A 176 13.54 -3.37 -8.86
C ILE A 176 14.80 -2.70 -9.38
N ASP A 177 15.40 -1.84 -8.57
CA ASP A 177 16.70 -1.21 -8.79
C ASP A 177 17.56 -1.40 -7.52
N VAL A 178 18.45 -2.38 -7.57
CA VAL A 178 19.27 -2.76 -6.41
C VAL A 178 20.29 -1.68 -6.06
N GLU A 179 20.81 -0.96 -7.06
CA GLU A 179 21.79 0.10 -6.83
C GLU A 179 21.14 1.27 -6.05
N LEU A 180 19.93 1.68 -6.44
CA LEU A 180 19.15 2.69 -5.71
C LEU A 180 18.68 2.21 -4.33
N TRP A 181 18.56 0.90 -4.13
CA TRP A 181 18.13 0.36 -2.84
C TRP A 181 19.24 0.38 -1.79
N GLU A 182 20.50 0.35 -2.23
CA GLU A 182 21.68 0.38 -1.34
C GLU A 182 22.08 1.80 -0.91
N GLU A 183 21.54 2.85 -1.52
CA GLU A 183 21.75 4.26 -1.17
C GLU A 183 20.93 4.69 0.06
#